data_1e4be142668e703344a3d3a2ff7a726a
#
_entry.id   1e4be142668e703344a3d3a2ff7a726a
#
_cell.length_a   1.000
_cell.length_b   1.000
_cell.length_c   1.000
_cell.angle_alpha   90.00
_cell.angle_beta   90.00
_cell.angle_gamma   90.00
#
_symmetry.space_group_name_H-M   'P 1'
#
loop_
_entity.id
_entity.type
_entity.pdbx_description
1 polymer ?
#
loop_
_entity_poly.entity_id
_entity_poly.type
_entity_poly.pdbx_seq_one_letter_code
_entity_poly.pdbx_strand_id
1 'polypeptide(L)' 'MSVPRFALTRAEAAESIGMSVDSFERHVQPELRLVRRGKIRLVPVAELQRWLNENAERILRDAA' A
#
# COMPACT_ATOMS: atom_id res chain seq x y z
N MET A 1 21.36 -9.12 8.51
CA MET A 1 21.21 -7.67 8.33
C MET A 1 20.16 -7.39 7.29
N SER A 2 19.19 -6.56 7.60
CA SER A 2 18.13 -6.27 6.66
C SER A 2 18.42 -4.99 5.89
N VAL A 3 18.05 -4.99 4.62
CA VAL A 3 18.20 -3.83 3.76
C VAL A 3 16.88 -3.06 3.80
N PRO A 4 16.93 -1.74 3.96
CA PRO A 4 15.70 -0.94 3.92
C PRO A 4 15.01 -1.14 2.57
N ARG A 5 13.71 -1.30 2.59
CA ARG A 5 12.94 -1.50 1.37
C ARG A 5 12.19 -0.24 1.02
N PHE A 6 12.36 0.19 -0.22
CA PHE A 6 11.63 1.33 -0.76
C PHE A 6 10.39 0.90 -1.52
N ALA A 7 10.30 -0.40 -1.83
CA ALA A 7 9.15 -0.94 -2.53
C ALA A 7 8.88 -2.36 -2.06
N LEU A 8 7.63 -2.79 -2.16
CA LEU A 8 7.18 -4.08 -1.67
C LEU A 8 6.41 -4.81 -2.77
N THR A 9 6.34 -6.13 -2.65
CA THR A 9 5.41 -6.89 -3.50
C THR A 9 3.99 -6.58 -3.03
N ARG A 10 3.00 -6.95 -3.84
CA ARG A 10 1.60 -6.73 -3.44
C ARG A 10 1.28 -7.47 -2.14
N ALA A 11 1.77 -8.70 -2.01
CA ALA A 11 1.53 -9.48 -0.80
C ALA A 11 2.16 -8.83 0.42
N GLU A 12 3.41 -8.38 0.27
CA GLU A 12 4.09 -7.70 1.36
C GLU A 12 3.40 -6.39 1.73
N ALA A 13 2.94 -5.65 0.72
CA ALA A 13 2.26 -4.39 0.95
C ALA A 13 0.95 -4.61 1.72
N ALA A 14 0.16 -5.61 1.29
CA ALA A 14 -1.09 -5.92 1.96
C ALA A 14 -0.83 -6.31 3.42
N GLU A 15 0.14 -7.17 3.64
CA GLU A 15 0.47 -7.61 4.99
C GLU A 15 0.94 -6.44 5.87
N SER A 16 1.72 -5.53 5.29
CA SER A 16 2.27 -4.42 6.05
C SER A 16 1.19 -3.47 6.57
N ILE A 17 0.05 -3.42 5.89
CA ILE A 17 -1.06 -2.56 6.33
C ILE A 17 -2.21 -3.36 6.90
N GLY A 18 -1.99 -4.65 7.14
CA GLY A 18 -2.92 -5.48 7.90
C GLY A 18 -4.16 -5.95 7.15
N MET A 19 -4.07 -6.14 5.84
CA MET A 19 -5.22 -6.63 5.09
C MET A 19 -4.82 -7.76 4.16
N SER A 20 -5.81 -8.49 3.64
CA SER A 20 -5.57 -9.56 2.70
C SER A 20 -5.17 -8.97 1.35
N VAL A 21 -4.52 -9.79 0.52
CA VAL A 21 -4.15 -9.36 -0.83
C VAL A 21 -5.40 -8.99 -1.63
N ASP A 22 -6.47 -9.76 -1.47
CA ASP A 22 -7.71 -9.48 -2.18
C ASP A 22 -8.28 -8.12 -1.83
N SER A 23 -8.33 -7.80 -0.54
CA SER A 23 -8.80 -6.49 -0.08
C SER A 23 -7.88 -5.38 -0.57
N PHE A 24 -6.58 -5.62 -0.53
CA PHE A 24 -5.60 -4.65 -1.00
C PHE A 24 -5.83 -4.33 -2.47
N GLU A 25 -6.01 -5.35 -3.28
CA GLU A 25 -6.19 -5.16 -4.72
C GLU A 25 -7.49 -4.42 -5.04
N ARG A 26 -8.51 -4.62 -4.23
CA ARG A 26 -9.79 -3.98 -4.47
C ARG A 26 -9.84 -2.53 -4.02
N HIS A 27 -9.26 -2.26 -2.85
CA HIS A 27 -9.50 -0.99 -2.17
C HIS A 27 -8.30 -0.05 -2.17
N VAL A 28 -7.10 -0.59 -2.23
CA VAL A 28 -5.89 0.23 -2.09
C VAL A 28 -5.16 0.39 -3.41
N GLN A 29 -4.94 -0.72 -4.09
CA GLN A 29 -4.14 -0.72 -5.31
C GLN A 29 -4.62 0.26 -6.38
N PRO A 30 -5.93 0.39 -6.63
CA PRO A 30 -6.38 1.32 -7.67
C PRO A 30 -6.05 2.78 -7.37
N GLU A 31 -5.74 3.09 -6.12
CA GLU A 31 -5.44 4.46 -5.71
C GLU A 31 -3.95 4.73 -5.59
N LEU A 32 -3.13 3.74 -5.92
CA LEU A 32 -1.69 3.86 -5.79
C LEU A 32 -1.02 3.90 -7.15
N ARG A 33 0.14 4.54 -7.18
CA ARG A 33 1.01 4.48 -8.35
C ARG A 33 1.96 3.31 -8.16
N LEU A 34 1.88 2.33 -9.04
CA LEU A 34 2.68 1.12 -8.94
C LEU A 34 3.79 1.12 -9.98
N VAL A 35 4.88 0.45 -9.63
CA VAL A 35 5.97 0.24 -10.57
C VAL A 35 5.70 -1.07 -11.31
N ARG A 36 5.69 -1.01 -12.64
CA ARG A 36 5.48 -2.19 -13.48
C ARG A 36 6.63 -2.32 -14.46
N ARG A 37 7.29 -3.45 -14.42
CA ARG A 37 8.39 -3.77 -15.33
C ARG A 37 8.29 -5.22 -15.72
N GLY A 38 7.86 -5.50 -16.94
CA GLY A 38 7.63 -6.87 -17.36
C GLY A 38 6.63 -7.53 -16.44
N LYS A 39 7.06 -8.59 -15.79
CA LYS A 39 6.21 -9.31 -14.83
C LYS A 39 6.34 -8.77 -13.40
N ILE A 40 7.27 -7.86 -13.19
CA ILE A 40 7.51 -7.32 -11.86
C ILE A 40 6.50 -6.21 -11.57
N ARG A 41 5.89 -6.29 -10.40
CA ARG A 41 4.98 -5.27 -9.91
C ARG A 41 5.35 -4.94 -8.47
N LEU A 42 5.69 -3.68 -8.25
CA LEU A 42 6.14 -3.23 -6.94
C LEU A 42 5.28 -2.08 -6.45
N VAL A 43 5.10 -2.05 -5.14
CA VAL A 43 4.33 -1.01 -4.48
C VAL A 43 5.32 -0.12 -3.73
N PRO A 44 5.50 1.14 -4.17
CA PRO A 44 6.40 2.05 -3.45
C PRO A 44 5.91 2.30 -2.03
N VAL A 45 6.82 2.22 -1.07
CA VAL A 45 6.48 2.45 0.32
C VAL A 45 5.90 3.85 0.53
N ALA A 46 6.45 4.82 -0.19
CA ALA A 46 5.95 6.20 -0.09
C ALA A 46 4.49 6.32 -0.48
N GLU A 47 4.06 5.55 -1.49
CA GLU A 47 2.66 5.55 -1.92
C GLU A 47 1.76 4.96 -0.85
N LEU A 48 2.21 3.89 -0.19
CA LEU A 48 1.46 3.31 0.92
C LEU A 48 1.31 4.30 2.07
N GLN A 49 2.39 4.99 2.40
CA GLN A 49 2.36 5.97 3.48
C GLN A 49 1.41 7.12 3.17
N ARG A 50 1.43 7.59 1.92
CA ARG A 50 0.52 8.64 1.49
C ARG A 50 -0.94 8.19 1.61
N TRP A 51 -1.21 6.98 1.11
CA TRP A 51 -2.56 6.44 1.15
C TRP A 51 -3.06 6.29 2.58
N LEU A 52 -2.21 5.74 3.45
CA LEU A 52 -2.57 5.56 4.84
C LEU A 52 -2.86 6.88 5.55
N ASN A 53 -2.03 7.88 5.30
CA ASN A 53 -2.22 9.19 5.91
C ASN A 53 -3.53 9.82 5.47
N GLU A 54 -3.83 9.76 4.18
CA GLU A 54 -5.04 10.36 3.66
C GLU A 54 -6.29 9.67 4.19
N ASN A 55 -6.24 8.35 4.24
CA ASN A 55 -7.42 7.59 4.67
C ASN A 55 -7.58 7.56 6.19
N ALA A 56 -6.49 7.55 6.92
CA ALA A 56 -6.56 7.63 8.37
C ALA A 56 -7.20 8.95 8.82
N GLU A 57 -6.81 10.03 8.15
CA GLU A 57 -7.39 11.33 8.46
C GLU A 57 -8.89 11.35 8.17
N ARG A 58 -9.29 10.76 7.04
CA ARG A 58 -10.70 10.67 6.67
C ARG A 58 -11.49 9.85 7.70
N ILE A 59 -10.92 8.73 8.14
CA ILE A 59 -11.55 7.86 9.13
C ILE A 59 -11.72 8.58 10.46
N LEU A 60 -10.71 9.32 10.87
CA LEU A 60 -10.79 10.10 12.12
C LEU A 60 -11.90 11.15 12.03
N ARG A 61 -12.03 11.76 10.87
CA ARG A 61 -13.04 12.77 10.65
C ARG A 61 -14.44 12.17 10.72
N ASP A 62 -14.60 11.00 10.14
CA ASP A 62 -15.88 10.31 10.15
C ASP A 62 -16.24 9.82 11.55
N ALA A 63 -15.23 9.43 12.33
CA ALA A 63 -15.44 8.95 13.68
C ALA A 63 -15.79 10.07 14.65
N ALA A 64 -15.35 11.26 14.33
CA ALA A 64 -15.63 12.42 15.17
C ALA A 64 -17.06 12.90 14.92
#